data_73a8c1957e4eb3c5b5061cb32b50c88a
#
_entry.id   73a8c1957e4eb3c5b5061cb32b50c88a
#
_cell.length_a   1.000
_cell.length_b   1.000
_cell.length_c   1.000
_cell.angle_alpha   90.00
_cell.angle_beta   90.00
_cell.angle_gamma   90.00
#
_symmetry.space_group_name_H-M   'P 1'
#
loop_
_entity.id
_entity.type
_entity.pdbx_description
1 polymer ?
#
loop_
_entity_poly.entity_id
_entity_poly.type
_entity_poly.pdbx_seq_one_letter_code
_entity_poly.pdbx_strand_id
1 'polypeptide(L)'
;MCIRDSPARIAGTARIAHDAWRDSTRATYSKAESLSIGELEAESCDVVIDALTGIGLSGSPRDPFVELIALINASAVPVLSLDVPSGVDADTGTIVGAAVHAETTVTFIAHKPGLLTGTAVNHVGRLVLADLGAPPAVFESVPGIGFRMSAQAAGRLPTRSKNAHKGHFGHVLVIGGNRGMGGAALLAAGAALRSGAGLVSLVTRPEHVTAAL
;
A
#
# COMPACT_ATOMS: atom_id res chain seq x y z
N MET A 1 -18.86 -0.24 -14.38
CA MET A 1 -18.31 -1.55 -13.95
C MET A 1 -18.37 -2.49 -15.13
N CYS A 2 -17.21 -2.73 -15.77
CA CYS A 2 -17.13 -3.68 -16.88
C CYS A 2 -17.02 -5.09 -16.32
N ILE A 3 -18.08 -5.89 -16.31
CA ILE A 3 -18.01 -7.31 -15.97
C ILE A 3 -17.71 -8.05 -17.27
N ARG A 4 -16.49 -8.53 -17.41
CA ARG A 4 -16.02 -9.15 -18.64
C ARG A 4 -16.01 -10.67 -18.66
N ASP A 5 -16.38 -11.33 -17.59
CA ASP A 5 -16.63 -12.76 -17.65
C ASP A 5 -18.04 -13.04 -18.21
N SER A 6 -18.07 -13.90 -19.23
CA SER A 6 -19.38 -14.41 -19.69
C SER A 6 -20.15 -14.90 -18.48
N PRO A 7 -21.41 -14.47 -18.26
CA PRO A 7 -22.23 -14.92 -17.14
C PRO A 7 -22.28 -16.45 -17.00
N ALA A 8 -22.02 -17.19 -18.07
CA ALA A 8 -21.92 -18.64 -18.07
C ALA A 8 -20.67 -19.21 -17.35
N ARG A 9 -19.64 -18.41 -17.11
CA ARG A 9 -18.39 -18.84 -16.44
C ARG A 9 -18.37 -18.52 -14.94
N ILE A 10 -19.26 -17.67 -14.46
CA ILE A 10 -19.33 -17.32 -13.05
C ILE A 10 -19.97 -18.48 -12.26
N ALA A 11 -19.24 -19.01 -11.28
CA ALA A 11 -19.68 -20.14 -10.45
C ALA A 11 -19.55 -19.86 -8.95
N GLY A 12 -20.14 -20.70 -8.12
CA GLY A 12 -20.06 -20.62 -6.66
C GLY A 12 -20.59 -19.32 -6.07
N THR A 13 -19.92 -18.78 -5.04
CA THR A 13 -20.31 -17.54 -4.35
C THR A 13 -20.29 -16.32 -5.26
N ALA A 14 -19.42 -16.27 -6.24
CA ALA A 14 -19.39 -15.20 -7.23
C ALA A 14 -20.67 -15.16 -8.07
N ARG A 15 -21.25 -16.32 -8.38
CA ARG A 15 -22.56 -16.41 -9.07
C ARG A 15 -23.69 -15.84 -8.23
N ILE A 16 -23.73 -16.17 -6.95
CA ILE A 16 -24.72 -15.66 -6.00
C ILE A 16 -24.62 -14.13 -5.92
N ALA A 17 -23.42 -13.60 -5.79
CA ALA A 17 -23.18 -12.16 -5.74
C ALA A 17 -23.58 -11.46 -7.06
N HIS A 18 -23.27 -12.05 -8.21
CA HIS A 18 -23.66 -11.53 -9.51
C HIS A 18 -25.19 -11.50 -9.68
N ASP A 19 -25.87 -12.56 -9.31
CA ASP A 19 -27.33 -12.64 -9.45
C ASP A 19 -28.03 -11.66 -8.48
N ALA A 20 -27.55 -11.54 -7.24
CA ALA A 20 -28.02 -10.56 -6.26
C ALA A 20 -27.78 -9.11 -6.75
N TRP A 21 -26.62 -8.84 -7.34
CA TRP A 21 -26.33 -7.54 -7.94
C TRP A 21 -27.28 -7.23 -9.10
N ARG A 22 -27.48 -8.17 -10.02
CA ARG A 22 -28.36 -8.00 -11.16
C ARG A 22 -29.81 -7.73 -10.74
N ASP A 23 -30.26 -8.37 -9.67
CA ASP A 23 -31.62 -8.18 -9.14
C ASP A 23 -31.74 -6.83 -8.40
N SER A 24 -30.68 -6.38 -7.68
CA SER A 24 -30.65 -5.09 -7.00
C SER A 24 -30.51 -3.91 -7.96
N THR A 25 -29.69 -4.04 -9.01
CA THR A 25 -29.47 -2.96 -9.97
C THR A 25 -30.70 -2.66 -10.84
N ARG A 26 -31.59 -3.63 -11.04
CA ARG A 26 -32.89 -3.37 -11.69
C ARG A 26 -33.76 -2.38 -10.94
N ALA A 27 -33.59 -2.28 -9.63
CA ALA A 27 -34.39 -1.39 -8.78
C ALA A 27 -33.75 -0.01 -8.53
N THR A 28 -32.43 0.11 -8.65
CA THR A 28 -31.69 1.30 -8.15
C THR A 28 -30.95 2.07 -9.24
N TYR A 29 -30.54 1.44 -10.33
CA TYR A 29 -29.77 2.07 -11.41
C TYR A 29 -30.49 1.94 -12.74
N SER A 30 -30.69 3.06 -13.42
CA SER A 30 -31.48 3.10 -14.65
C SER A 30 -30.81 2.42 -15.85
N LYS A 31 -29.46 2.17 -15.80
CA LYS A 31 -28.74 1.59 -16.93
C LYS A 31 -27.38 1.00 -16.51
N ALA A 32 -27.23 -0.33 -16.55
CA ALA A 32 -25.94 -0.98 -16.55
C ALA A 32 -25.71 -1.60 -17.92
N GLU A 33 -24.69 -1.17 -18.63
CA GLU A 33 -24.33 -1.66 -19.97
C GLU A 33 -23.05 -2.47 -19.89
N SER A 34 -22.99 -3.57 -20.63
CA SER A 34 -21.75 -4.32 -20.85
C SER A 34 -21.13 -3.83 -22.15
N LEU A 35 -19.96 -3.23 -22.05
CA LEU A 35 -19.22 -2.72 -23.21
C LEU A 35 -18.04 -3.64 -23.52
N SER A 36 -17.72 -3.78 -24.82
CA SER A 36 -16.46 -4.36 -25.26
C SER A 36 -15.31 -3.35 -25.04
N ILE A 37 -14.07 -3.82 -25.07
CA ILE A 37 -12.90 -2.91 -24.91
C ILE A 37 -12.88 -1.83 -25.99
N GLY A 38 -13.26 -2.18 -27.23
CA GLY A 38 -13.29 -1.23 -28.34
C GLY A 38 -14.39 -0.16 -28.22
N GLU A 39 -15.37 -0.36 -27.33
CA GLU A 39 -16.45 0.58 -27.06
C GLU A 39 -16.21 1.39 -25.79
N LEU A 40 -15.11 1.11 -25.06
CA LEU A 40 -14.78 1.77 -23.80
C LEU A 40 -14.12 3.12 -24.11
N GLU A 41 -14.90 4.19 -24.05
CA GLU A 41 -14.41 5.56 -24.02
C GLU A 41 -14.27 5.99 -22.56
N ALA A 42 -13.07 5.82 -21.99
CA ALA A 42 -12.83 6.15 -20.59
C ALA A 42 -13.10 7.64 -20.27
N GLU A 43 -13.03 8.51 -21.27
CA GLU A 43 -13.32 9.95 -21.14
C GLU A 43 -14.82 10.27 -20.98
N SER A 44 -15.70 9.29 -21.20
CA SER A 44 -17.16 9.48 -21.07
C SER A 44 -17.69 9.26 -19.65
N CYS A 45 -16.82 9.00 -18.66
CA CYS A 45 -17.21 8.75 -17.28
C CYS A 45 -16.51 9.70 -16.30
N ASP A 46 -17.13 9.95 -15.14
CA ASP A 46 -16.59 10.82 -14.09
C ASP A 46 -15.56 10.11 -13.20
N VAL A 47 -15.60 8.78 -13.13
CA VAL A 47 -14.72 7.94 -12.33
C VAL A 47 -14.61 6.54 -12.93
N VAL A 48 -13.40 6.00 -12.91
CA VAL A 48 -13.16 4.59 -13.25
C VAL A 48 -13.01 3.79 -11.96
N ILE A 49 -13.75 2.67 -11.85
CA ILE A 49 -13.59 1.71 -10.76
C ILE A 49 -12.83 0.50 -11.28
N ASP A 50 -11.59 0.36 -10.83
CA ASP A 50 -10.74 -0.79 -11.12
C ASP A 50 -11.07 -1.95 -10.17
N ALA A 51 -11.59 -3.03 -10.74
CA ALA A 51 -11.89 -4.27 -10.06
C ALA A 51 -11.54 -5.48 -10.95
N LEU A 52 -10.48 -5.35 -11.78
CA LEU A 52 -10.11 -6.38 -12.75
C LEU A 52 -9.42 -7.57 -12.10
N THR A 53 -8.46 -7.30 -11.21
CA THR A 53 -7.73 -8.33 -10.44
C THR A 53 -7.59 -7.88 -8.99
N GLY A 54 -7.48 -8.84 -8.07
CA GLY A 54 -7.23 -8.61 -6.65
C GLY A 54 -6.06 -9.45 -6.16
N ILE A 55 -6.10 -9.89 -4.90
CA ILE A 55 -5.05 -10.68 -4.24
C ILE A 55 -4.74 -12.03 -4.91
N GLY A 56 -5.60 -12.51 -5.80
CA GLY A 56 -5.41 -13.79 -6.51
C GLY A 56 -4.54 -13.69 -7.78
N LEU A 57 -3.95 -12.54 -8.07
CA LEU A 57 -3.09 -12.38 -9.24
C LEU A 57 -1.80 -13.20 -9.05
N SER A 58 -1.55 -14.13 -9.97
CA SER A 58 -0.29 -14.87 -10.05
C SER A 58 0.40 -14.60 -11.39
N GLY A 59 1.55 -13.93 -11.35
CA GLY A 59 2.30 -13.56 -12.54
C GLY A 59 1.78 -12.31 -13.25
N SER A 60 2.23 -12.10 -14.48
CA SER A 60 1.86 -10.93 -15.29
C SER A 60 0.40 -11.00 -15.75
N PRO A 61 -0.34 -9.88 -15.72
CA PRO A 61 -1.61 -9.78 -16.41
C PRO A 61 -1.45 -10.17 -17.89
N ARG A 62 -2.47 -10.81 -18.43
CA ARG A 62 -2.51 -11.22 -19.85
C ARG A 62 -3.60 -10.44 -20.56
N ASP A 63 -3.50 -10.37 -21.88
CA ASP A 63 -4.59 -9.80 -22.66
C ASP A 63 -5.90 -10.55 -22.39
N PRO A 64 -6.95 -9.78 -22.25
CA PRO A 64 -7.16 -8.37 -22.55
C PRO A 64 -6.92 -7.40 -21.37
N PHE A 65 -6.44 -7.87 -20.20
CA PHE A 65 -6.24 -7.00 -19.03
C PHE A 65 -5.13 -5.97 -19.24
N VAL A 66 -4.08 -6.33 -20.00
CA VAL A 66 -2.98 -5.39 -20.32
C VAL A 66 -3.51 -4.20 -21.12
N GLU A 67 -4.33 -4.44 -22.13
CA GLU A 67 -4.97 -3.39 -22.93
C GLU A 67 -5.88 -2.51 -22.08
N LEU A 68 -6.69 -3.11 -21.18
CA LEU A 68 -7.56 -2.37 -20.27
C LEU A 68 -6.77 -1.50 -19.29
N ILE A 69 -5.71 -2.03 -18.71
CA ILE A 69 -4.83 -1.27 -17.82
C ILE A 69 -4.20 -0.09 -18.57
N ALA A 70 -3.77 -0.29 -19.81
CA ALA A 70 -3.23 0.79 -20.62
C ALA A 70 -4.26 1.89 -20.91
N LEU A 71 -5.50 1.51 -21.26
CA LEU A 71 -6.61 2.45 -21.45
C LEU A 71 -6.94 3.24 -20.18
N ILE A 72 -7.05 2.56 -19.05
CA ILE A 72 -7.31 3.19 -17.74
C ILE A 72 -6.22 4.21 -17.43
N ASN A 73 -4.94 3.82 -17.56
CA ASN A 73 -3.81 4.67 -17.25
C ASN A 73 -3.64 5.85 -18.24
N ALA A 74 -4.13 5.72 -19.46
CA ALA A 74 -4.12 6.79 -20.46
C ALA A 74 -5.25 7.79 -20.27
N SER A 75 -6.29 7.45 -19.52
CA SER A 75 -7.41 8.33 -19.24
C SER A 75 -7.03 9.40 -18.23
N ALA A 76 -7.63 10.61 -18.36
CA ALA A 76 -7.51 11.69 -17.38
C ALA A 76 -8.51 11.55 -16.22
N VAL A 77 -9.29 10.47 -16.19
CA VAL A 77 -10.38 10.24 -15.23
C VAL A 77 -9.82 9.66 -13.93
N PRO A 78 -10.26 10.13 -12.75
CA PRO A 78 -9.85 9.56 -11.47
C PRO A 78 -10.13 8.06 -11.38
N VAL A 79 -9.15 7.29 -10.88
CA VAL A 79 -9.26 5.83 -10.75
C VAL A 79 -9.37 5.43 -9.28
N LEU A 80 -10.41 4.68 -8.96
CA LEU A 80 -10.61 4.03 -7.67
C LEU A 80 -10.37 2.53 -7.81
N SER A 81 -9.28 2.03 -7.23
CA SER A 81 -9.02 0.58 -7.20
C SER A 81 -9.64 -0.08 -5.98
N LEU A 82 -10.28 -1.23 -6.21
CA LEU A 82 -10.85 -2.06 -5.17
C LEU A 82 -9.86 -3.15 -4.75
N ASP A 83 -9.59 -3.20 -3.48
CA ASP A 83 -8.70 -4.12 -2.77
C ASP A 83 -7.22 -3.91 -3.08
N VAL A 84 -6.80 -4.09 -4.32
CA VAL A 84 -5.43 -3.91 -4.81
C VAL A 84 -5.50 -3.35 -6.23
N PRO A 85 -4.70 -2.35 -6.60
CA PRO A 85 -4.65 -1.92 -7.99
C PRO A 85 -4.29 -3.09 -8.90
N SER A 86 -5.07 -3.26 -9.97
CA SER A 86 -4.89 -4.41 -10.87
C SER A 86 -3.48 -4.44 -11.45
N GLY A 87 -2.83 -5.60 -11.40
CA GLY A 87 -1.44 -5.79 -11.80
C GLY A 87 -0.41 -5.66 -10.67
N VAL A 88 -0.81 -5.25 -9.47
CA VAL A 88 0.05 -5.21 -8.28
C VAL A 88 0.01 -6.54 -7.54
N ASP A 89 1.16 -7.07 -7.18
CA ASP A 89 1.29 -8.21 -6.27
C ASP A 89 1.02 -7.78 -4.83
N ALA A 90 -0.01 -8.36 -4.20
CA ALA A 90 -0.51 -7.96 -2.89
C ALA A 90 0.46 -8.24 -1.73
N ASP A 91 1.37 -9.20 -1.89
CA ASP A 91 2.31 -9.60 -0.84
C ASP A 91 3.63 -8.83 -0.93
N THR A 92 4.14 -8.63 -2.13
CA THR A 92 5.49 -8.07 -2.35
C THR A 92 5.50 -6.62 -2.82
N GLY A 93 4.39 -6.15 -3.41
CA GLY A 93 4.33 -4.83 -4.05
C GLY A 93 5.11 -4.74 -5.36
N THR A 94 5.44 -5.88 -5.96
CA THR A 94 6.06 -5.91 -7.28
C THR A 94 5.02 -5.76 -8.37
N ILE A 95 5.44 -5.22 -9.50
CA ILE A 95 4.64 -5.11 -10.70
C ILE A 95 5.33 -5.93 -11.78
N VAL A 96 4.63 -6.94 -12.29
CA VAL A 96 5.13 -7.77 -13.38
C VAL A 96 4.31 -7.47 -14.62
N GLY A 97 4.84 -6.62 -15.49
CA GLY A 97 4.14 -6.17 -16.69
C GLY A 97 3.45 -4.82 -16.48
N ALA A 98 2.11 -4.81 -16.47
CA ALA A 98 1.31 -3.59 -16.34
C ALA A 98 0.52 -3.57 -15.04
N ALA A 99 0.34 -2.38 -14.45
CA ALA A 99 -0.53 -2.16 -13.30
C ALA A 99 -1.29 -0.84 -13.42
N VAL A 100 -2.47 -0.78 -12.85
CA VAL A 100 -3.30 0.42 -12.77
C VAL A 100 -2.64 1.45 -11.84
N HIS A 101 -2.67 2.73 -12.24
CA HIS A 101 -2.35 3.87 -11.39
C HIS A 101 -3.64 4.40 -10.75
N ALA A 102 -3.89 4.03 -9.50
CA ALA A 102 -5.06 4.51 -8.79
C ALA A 102 -4.80 5.88 -8.12
N GLU A 103 -5.80 6.75 -8.13
CA GLU A 103 -5.82 7.93 -7.27
C GLU A 103 -6.16 7.54 -5.82
N THR A 104 -7.04 6.57 -5.66
CA THR A 104 -7.40 6.00 -4.36
C THR A 104 -7.54 4.49 -4.46
N THR A 105 -7.01 3.78 -3.48
CA THR A 105 -7.22 2.34 -3.32
C THR A 105 -7.99 2.08 -2.03
N VAL A 106 -9.14 1.42 -2.13
CA VAL A 106 -9.89 0.93 -0.97
C VAL A 106 -9.58 -0.54 -0.77
N THR A 107 -8.77 -0.85 0.24
CA THR A 107 -8.42 -2.22 0.59
C THR A 107 -9.32 -2.77 1.69
N PHE A 108 -9.63 -4.07 1.66
CA PHE A 108 -10.63 -4.68 2.50
C PHE A 108 -10.01 -5.49 3.64
N ILE A 109 -10.66 -5.45 4.82
CA ILE A 109 -10.37 -6.22 6.03
C ILE A 109 -9.02 -5.85 6.66
N ALA A 110 -7.91 -5.93 5.91
CA ALA A 110 -6.57 -5.61 6.39
C ALA A 110 -5.70 -5.03 5.26
N HIS A 111 -4.70 -4.22 5.64
CA HIS A 111 -3.70 -3.77 4.69
C HIS A 111 -2.87 -4.96 4.18
N LYS A 112 -2.71 -5.06 2.86
CA LYS A 112 -1.80 -6.01 2.23
C LYS A 112 -0.39 -5.40 2.24
N PRO A 113 0.66 -6.18 2.54
CA PRO A 113 2.04 -5.68 2.57
C PRO A 113 2.46 -5.02 1.27
N GLY A 114 2.07 -5.62 0.15
CA GLY A 114 2.39 -5.13 -1.18
C GLY A 114 1.87 -3.72 -1.48
N LEU A 115 0.80 -3.27 -0.81
CA LEU A 115 0.29 -1.90 -0.99
C LEU A 115 1.19 -0.82 -0.35
N LEU A 116 2.09 -1.24 0.54
CA LEU A 116 2.95 -0.36 1.35
C LEU A 116 4.44 -0.53 1.02
N THR A 117 4.77 -1.41 0.08
CA THR A 117 6.16 -1.78 -0.25
C THR A 117 6.38 -1.83 -1.76
N GLY A 118 7.63 -2.00 -2.16
CA GLY A 118 8.01 -2.16 -3.56
C GLY A 118 7.65 -0.97 -4.44
N THR A 119 7.39 -1.25 -5.70
CA THR A 119 6.98 -0.25 -6.70
C THR A 119 5.51 0.11 -6.61
N ALA A 120 4.70 -0.71 -5.93
CA ALA A 120 3.27 -0.51 -5.76
C ALA A 120 2.90 0.82 -5.10
N VAL A 121 3.78 1.38 -4.26
CA VAL A 121 3.56 2.69 -3.61
C VAL A 121 3.30 3.82 -4.61
N ASN A 122 3.75 3.67 -5.86
CA ASN A 122 3.50 4.63 -6.94
C ASN A 122 2.15 4.39 -7.65
N HIS A 123 1.47 3.30 -7.36
CA HIS A 123 0.23 2.87 -8.01
C HIS A 123 -1.00 2.93 -7.11
N VAL A 124 -0.78 2.94 -5.79
CA VAL A 124 -1.85 2.81 -4.78
C VAL A 124 -2.62 4.11 -4.55
N GLY A 125 -1.96 5.26 -4.76
CA GLY A 125 -2.54 6.56 -4.42
C GLY A 125 -2.88 6.68 -2.93
N ARG A 126 -4.03 7.27 -2.61
CA ARG A 126 -4.53 7.35 -1.24
C ARG A 126 -5.10 6.00 -0.79
N LEU A 127 -4.44 5.36 0.17
CA LEU A 127 -4.86 4.06 0.70
C LEU A 127 -5.91 4.23 1.82
N VAL A 128 -7.07 3.61 1.64
CA VAL A 128 -8.19 3.58 2.57
C VAL A 128 -8.46 2.14 2.98
N LEU A 129 -8.60 1.87 4.28
CA LEU A 129 -8.99 0.56 4.78
C LEU A 129 -10.50 0.54 5.06
N ALA A 130 -11.20 -0.44 4.50
CA ALA A 130 -12.57 -0.79 4.83
C ALA A 130 -12.59 -2.16 5.50
N ASP A 131 -12.94 -2.22 6.77
CA ASP A 131 -12.90 -3.45 7.58
C ASP A 131 -14.05 -4.43 7.26
N LEU A 132 -15.06 -3.98 6.52
CA LEU A 132 -16.25 -4.73 6.14
C LEU A 132 -17.01 -5.34 7.35
N GLY A 133 -16.79 -4.81 8.55
CA GLY A 133 -17.39 -5.34 9.78
C GLY A 133 -16.78 -6.68 10.21
N ALA A 134 -15.54 -6.99 9.80
CA ALA A 134 -14.85 -8.22 10.19
C ALA A 134 -14.72 -8.30 11.73
N PRO A 135 -15.16 -9.42 12.36
CA PRO A 135 -15.09 -9.54 13.81
C PRO A 135 -13.65 -9.50 14.31
N PRO A 136 -13.37 -8.87 15.49
CA PRO A 136 -12.02 -8.83 16.07
C PRO A 136 -11.35 -10.20 16.22
N ALA A 137 -12.12 -11.25 16.49
CA ALA A 137 -11.63 -12.62 16.62
C ALA A 137 -10.92 -13.14 15.36
N VAL A 138 -11.22 -12.60 14.18
CA VAL A 138 -10.52 -12.96 12.93
C VAL A 138 -9.06 -12.52 13.01
N PHE A 139 -8.79 -11.32 13.56
CA PHE A 139 -7.43 -10.77 13.68
C PHE A 139 -6.63 -11.45 14.80
N GLU A 140 -7.29 -12.06 15.78
CA GLU A 140 -6.65 -12.88 16.80
C GLU A 140 -6.21 -14.24 16.26
N SER A 141 -7.02 -14.82 15.36
CA SER A 141 -6.75 -16.14 14.75
C SER A 141 -5.74 -16.07 13.61
N VAL A 142 -5.60 -14.92 12.94
CA VAL A 142 -4.67 -14.72 11.83
C VAL A 142 -3.71 -13.57 12.20
N PRO A 143 -2.55 -13.87 12.78
CA PRO A 143 -1.62 -12.83 13.19
C PRO A 143 -1.09 -12.07 11.96
N GLY A 144 -1.02 -10.74 12.09
CA GLY A 144 -0.42 -9.88 11.07
C GLY A 144 1.10 -10.11 10.95
N ILE A 145 1.64 -9.94 9.76
CA ILE A 145 3.09 -10.09 9.49
C ILE A 145 3.90 -8.86 9.91
N GLY A 146 3.23 -7.75 10.27
CA GLY A 146 3.89 -6.51 10.65
C GLY A 146 2.89 -5.45 11.12
N PHE A 147 3.42 -4.30 11.47
CA PHE A 147 2.63 -3.16 11.93
C PHE A 147 2.98 -1.92 11.13
N ARG A 148 1.97 -1.19 10.68
CA ARG A 148 2.15 0.15 10.14
C ARG A 148 2.35 1.13 11.29
N MET A 149 3.53 1.76 11.35
CA MET A 149 3.79 2.81 12.33
C MET A 149 2.90 4.03 12.05
N SER A 150 2.16 4.47 13.06
CA SER A 150 1.36 5.69 12.99
C SER A 150 1.96 6.80 13.87
N ALA A 151 1.59 8.05 13.61
CA ALA A 151 2.01 9.18 14.45
C ALA A 151 1.59 9.00 15.92
N GLN A 152 0.44 8.34 16.18
CA GLN A 152 -0.01 8.03 17.54
C GLN A 152 0.92 7.02 18.25
N ALA A 153 1.56 6.11 17.53
CA ALA A 153 2.53 5.18 18.10
C ALA A 153 3.82 5.89 18.53
N ALA A 154 4.24 6.92 17.80
CA ALA A 154 5.41 7.74 18.14
C ALA A 154 5.19 8.62 19.39
N GLY A 155 3.95 9.00 19.69
CA GLY A 155 3.61 9.80 20.87
C GLY A 155 3.71 9.07 22.22
N ARG A 156 4.09 7.80 22.25
CA ARG A 156 4.19 6.97 23.46
C ARG A 156 5.60 6.88 24.04
N LEU A 157 6.50 7.81 23.71
CA LEU A 157 7.81 7.86 24.36
C LEU A 157 7.60 8.22 25.85
N PRO A 158 8.17 7.45 26.79
CA PRO A 158 7.97 7.69 28.20
C PRO A 158 8.58 9.04 28.62
N THR A 159 7.87 9.75 29.48
CA THR A 159 8.36 11.01 30.05
C THR A 159 9.59 10.73 30.92
N ARG A 160 10.62 11.53 30.76
CA ARG A 160 11.83 11.40 31.56
C ARG A 160 11.59 11.88 33.01
N SER A 161 12.11 11.14 33.98
CA SER A 161 12.13 11.59 35.38
C SER A 161 13.00 12.84 35.51
N LYS A 162 12.58 13.79 36.37
CA LYS A 162 13.32 15.05 36.62
C LYS A 162 14.72 14.85 37.19
N ASN A 163 14.97 13.73 37.87
CA ASN A 163 16.27 13.37 38.48
C ASN A 163 17.06 12.38 37.57
N ALA A 164 16.63 12.16 36.37
CA ALA A 164 17.31 11.24 35.44
C ALA A 164 18.63 11.88 34.94
N HIS A 165 19.63 11.04 34.75
CA HIS A 165 20.90 11.40 34.14
C HIS A 165 21.16 10.57 32.87
N LYS A 166 22.16 10.96 32.08
CA LYS A 166 22.46 10.34 30.78
C LYS A 166 22.61 8.81 30.84
N GLY A 167 23.12 8.25 31.90
CA GLY A 167 23.31 6.81 32.08
C GLY A 167 21.99 6.01 32.13
N HIS A 168 20.85 6.64 32.45
CA HIS A 168 19.55 5.98 32.49
C HIS A 168 18.94 5.74 31.10
N PHE A 169 19.47 6.41 30.04
CA PHE A 169 18.89 6.38 28.72
C PHE A 169 19.74 5.62 27.71
N GLY A 170 20.63 4.79 28.20
CA GLY A 170 21.46 3.89 27.40
C GLY A 170 22.56 4.59 26.60
N HIS A 171 23.35 3.78 25.94
CA HIS A 171 24.48 4.19 25.14
C HIS A 171 24.35 3.55 23.76
N VAL A 172 24.25 4.37 22.72
CA VAL A 172 24.17 3.92 21.31
C VAL A 172 25.57 4.00 20.70
N LEU A 173 26.00 2.93 20.07
CA LEU A 173 27.18 2.88 19.23
C LEU A 173 26.77 2.93 17.75
N VAL A 174 27.20 3.97 17.05
CA VAL A 174 27.04 4.09 15.60
C VAL A 174 28.36 3.74 14.93
N ILE A 175 28.34 2.79 14.02
CA ILE A 175 29.49 2.38 13.22
C ILE A 175 29.18 2.66 11.75
N GLY A 176 29.92 3.57 11.13
CA GLY A 176 29.66 3.92 9.73
C GLY A 176 30.52 5.04 9.20
N GLY A 177 30.19 5.53 8.01
CA GLY A 177 30.94 6.61 7.37
C GLY A 177 32.10 6.09 6.52
N ASN A 178 31.80 5.39 5.44
CA ASN A 178 32.83 5.05 4.44
C ASN A 178 33.34 6.32 3.72
N ARG A 179 34.40 6.20 2.92
CA ARG A 179 34.98 7.33 2.18
C ARG A 179 33.91 8.11 1.43
N GLY A 180 33.85 9.44 1.62
CA GLY A 180 32.83 10.32 1.05
C GLY A 180 31.42 10.22 1.72
N MET A 181 31.23 9.33 2.71
CA MET A 181 29.93 9.07 3.35
C MET A 181 29.91 9.36 4.85
N GLY A 182 30.79 10.24 5.35
CA GLY A 182 30.85 10.65 6.76
C GLY A 182 29.54 11.26 7.27
N GLY A 183 28.85 12.02 6.42
CA GLY A 183 27.59 12.68 6.77
C GLY A 183 26.49 11.75 7.24
N ALA A 184 26.37 10.56 6.64
CA ALA A 184 25.34 9.58 7.05
C ALA A 184 25.54 9.11 8.51
N ALA A 185 26.80 8.84 8.89
CA ALA A 185 27.14 8.41 10.26
C ALA A 185 26.91 9.54 11.27
N LEU A 186 27.23 10.78 10.92
CA LEU A 186 26.96 11.97 11.75
C LEU A 186 25.46 12.19 11.94
N LEU A 187 24.68 12.11 10.87
CA LEU A 187 23.21 12.24 10.93
C LEU A 187 22.60 11.14 11.80
N ALA A 188 23.07 9.90 11.68
CA ALA A 188 22.59 8.78 12.51
C ALA A 188 22.91 9.00 13.99
N ALA A 189 24.14 9.45 14.33
CA ALA A 189 24.54 9.76 15.69
C ALA A 189 23.73 10.92 16.27
N GLY A 190 23.53 11.99 15.49
CA GLY A 190 22.71 13.13 15.88
C GLY A 190 21.23 12.76 16.06
N ALA A 191 20.69 11.91 15.21
CA ALA A 191 19.33 11.38 15.32
C ALA A 191 19.16 10.55 16.59
N ALA A 192 20.12 9.68 16.93
CA ALA A 192 20.10 8.89 18.16
C ALA A 192 20.04 9.77 19.41
N LEU A 193 20.85 10.84 19.49
CA LEU A 193 20.80 11.81 20.59
C LEU A 193 19.43 12.51 20.68
N ARG A 194 18.90 12.99 19.57
CA ARG A 194 17.60 13.68 19.49
C ARG A 194 16.44 12.76 19.82
N SER A 195 16.56 11.47 19.48
CA SER A 195 15.57 10.44 19.82
C SER A 195 15.62 10.00 21.28
N GLY A 196 16.64 10.47 22.04
CA GLY A 196 16.66 10.28 23.47
C GLY A 196 17.77 9.38 24.02
N ALA A 197 18.73 8.96 23.22
CA ALA A 197 19.90 8.25 23.74
C ALA A 197 20.65 9.12 24.77
N GLY A 198 21.07 8.52 25.90
CA GLY A 198 21.83 9.22 26.93
C GLY A 198 23.26 9.51 26.53
N LEU A 199 23.84 8.60 25.78
CA LEU A 199 25.19 8.68 25.23
C LEU A 199 25.19 8.12 23.79
N VAL A 200 26.02 8.73 22.94
CA VAL A 200 26.27 8.19 21.59
C VAL A 200 27.77 8.18 21.34
N SER A 201 28.29 7.04 20.92
CA SER A 201 29.64 6.91 20.38
C SER A 201 29.58 6.68 18.89
N LEU A 202 30.44 7.36 18.17
CA LEU A 202 30.58 7.20 16.71
C LEU A 202 31.93 6.59 16.40
N VAL A 203 31.93 5.45 15.71
CA VAL A 203 33.11 4.84 15.10
C VAL A 203 33.04 5.10 13.60
N THR A 204 34.01 5.87 13.12
CA THR A 204 34.08 6.27 11.71
C THR A 204 35.52 6.30 11.23
N ARG A 205 35.73 6.61 9.97
CA ARG A 205 37.10 6.79 9.42
C ARG A 205 37.76 8.03 9.98
N PRO A 206 39.12 8.03 10.12
CA PRO A 206 39.86 9.17 10.66
C PRO A 206 39.55 10.48 9.96
N GLU A 207 39.38 10.46 8.64
CA GLU A 207 39.08 11.65 7.85
C GLU A 207 37.73 12.33 8.17
N HIS A 208 36.85 11.64 8.89
CA HIS A 208 35.54 12.17 9.27
C HIS A 208 35.49 12.66 10.72
N VAL A 209 36.54 12.42 11.52
CA VAL A 209 36.54 12.75 12.95
C VAL A 209 36.42 14.26 13.18
N THR A 210 37.12 15.07 12.40
CA THR A 210 37.05 16.54 12.55
C THR A 210 35.64 17.10 12.32
N ALA A 211 34.88 16.48 11.41
CA ALA A 211 33.49 16.89 11.16
C ALA A 211 32.51 16.41 12.25
N ALA A 212 32.93 15.48 13.11
CA ALA A 212 32.14 14.93 14.20
C ALA A 212 32.31 15.67 15.54
N LEU A 213 33.34 16.49 15.63
CA LEU A 213 33.66 17.32 16.81
C LEU A 213 33.10 18.73 16.67
#